data_6e235020596675e564ff94128d89146c
#
_entry.id   6e235020596675e564ff94128d89146c
#
_cell.length_a   1.000
_cell.length_b   1.000
_cell.length_c   1.000
_cell.angle_alpha   90.00
_cell.angle_beta   90.00
_cell.angle_gamma   90.00
#
_symmetry.space_group_name_H-M   'P 1'
#
loop_
_entity.id
_entity.type
_entity.pdbx_description
1 polymer ?
#
loop_
_entity_poly.entity_id
_entity_poly.type
_entity_poly.pdbx_seq_one_letter_code
_entity_poly.pdbx_strand_id
1 'polypeptide(L)'
;MTKRIAVIGGGIAGLSAGIYGRLAGFEVDVFEKHVVAGGECTGWDRRGCHIDNCIHWLTGSRPGSDLHEVWRTVGAIDEGTAYAPDDKFFTARLGDERATFWHDLDRTERELVALSPADADEVRRLIKHVRYAQCCDIPAEKPMDMMGPLDYLKLG
;
A
#
# COMPACT_ATOMS: atom_id res chain seq x y z
N MET A 1 -2.50 35.62 -14.02
CA MET A 1 -2.56 34.50 -14.97
C MET A 1 -2.32 33.22 -14.18
N THR A 2 -3.26 32.29 -14.21
CA THR A 2 -3.09 30.95 -13.58
C THR A 2 -2.02 30.18 -14.37
N LYS A 3 -1.03 29.62 -13.67
CA LYS A 3 0.00 28.80 -14.33
C LYS A 3 -0.62 27.44 -14.70
N ARG A 4 -0.20 26.89 -15.84
CA ARG A 4 -0.65 25.59 -16.33
C ARG A 4 0.46 24.56 -16.18
N ILE A 5 0.08 23.31 -15.85
CA ILE A 5 0.95 22.16 -15.75
C ILE A 5 0.48 21.12 -16.77
N ALA A 6 1.37 20.64 -17.60
CA ALA A 6 1.13 19.46 -18.45
C ALA A 6 1.81 18.24 -17.83
N VAL A 7 1.03 17.21 -17.51
CA VAL A 7 1.52 15.95 -16.97
C VAL A 7 1.48 14.92 -18.07
N ILE A 8 2.60 14.28 -18.36
CA ILE A 8 2.72 13.24 -19.38
C ILE A 8 2.73 11.87 -18.69
N GLY A 9 1.67 11.12 -18.91
CA GLY A 9 1.41 9.82 -18.30
C GLY A 9 0.37 9.87 -17.18
N GLY A 10 -0.71 9.10 -17.34
CA GLY A 10 -1.83 8.99 -16.41
C GLY A 10 -1.72 7.77 -15.47
N GLY A 11 -0.51 7.34 -15.12
CA GLY A 11 -0.27 6.37 -14.05
C GLY A 11 -0.42 7.03 -12.67
N ILE A 12 -0.22 6.28 -11.57
CA ILE A 12 -0.38 6.76 -10.19
C ILE A 12 0.39 8.05 -9.95
N ALA A 13 1.66 8.11 -10.33
CA ALA A 13 2.50 9.30 -10.13
C ALA A 13 1.96 10.52 -10.88
N GLY A 14 1.56 10.35 -12.15
CA GLY A 14 1.02 11.44 -12.95
C GLY A 14 -0.34 11.93 -12.44
N LEU A 15 -1.23 11.02 -12.09
CA LEU A 15 -2.53 11.36 -11.51
C LEU A 15 -2.36 12.09 -10.17
N SER A 16 -1.48 11.61 -9.29
CA SER A 16 -1.19 12.26 -8.01
C SER A 16 -0.59 13.65 -8.21
N ALA A 17 0.39 13.80 -9.12
CA ALA A 17 0.97 15.10 -9.44
C ALA A 17 -0.09 16.07 -9.99
N GLY A 18 -1.00 15.56 -10.83
CA GLY A 18 -2.13 16.34 -11.34
C GLY A 18 -3.08 16.82 -10.25
N ILE A 19 -3.45 15.94 -9.33
CA ILE A 19 -4.34 16.25 -8.20
C ILE A 19 -3.69 17.31 -7.30
N TYR A 20 -2.48 17.09 -6.85
CA TYR A 20 -1.75 18.06 -6.02
C TYR A 20 -1.52 19.38 -6.73
N GLY A 21 -1.26 19.37 -8.03
CA GLY A 21 -1.18 20.58 -8.86
C GLY A 21 -2.49 21.36 -8.84
N ARG A 22 -3.64 20.69 -8.97
CA ARG A 22 -4.97 21.30 -8.86
C ARG A 22 -5.24 21.87 -7.46
N LEU A 23 -4.90 21.10 -6.41
CA LEU A 23 -5.03 21.55 -5.01
C LEU A 23 -4.16 22.78 -4.73
N ALA A 24 -3.00 22.89 -5.38
CA ALA A 24 -2.13 24.07 -5.32
C ALA A 24 -2.57 25.25 -6.19
N GLY A 25 -3.72 25.15 -6.88
CA GLY A 25 -4.32 26.25 -7.66
C GLY A 25 -3.81 26.36 -9.09
N PHE A 26 -3.11 25.37 -9.61
CA PHE A 26 -2.71 25.32 -11.03
C PHE A 26 -3.85 24.80 -11.92
N GLU A 27 -3.83 25.19 -13.19
CA GLU A 27 -4.55 24.46 -14.22
C GLU A 27 -3.72 23.25 -14.62
N VAL A 28 -4.32 22.05 -14.70
CA VAL A 28 -3.57 20.82 -14.99
C VAL A 28 -4.25 20.05 -16.09
N ASP A 29 -3.43 19.66 -17.08
CA ASP A 29 -3.80 18.74 -18.14
C ASP A 29 -2.95 17.46 -17.99
N VAL A 30 -3.60 16.28 -17.94
CA VAL A 30 -2.94 15.00 -17.91
C VAL A 30 -3.11 14.32 -19.28
N PHE A 31 -2.00 13.97 -19.91
CA PHE A 31 -1.97 13.31 -21.21
C PHE A 31 -1.58 11.83 -21.01
N GLU A 32 -2.52 10.93 -21.32
CA GLU A 32 -2.34 9.48 -21.25
C GLU A 32 -2.50 8.87 -22.64
N LYS A 33 -1.57 8.01 -23.04
CA LYS A 33 -1.62 7.33 -24.35
C LYS A 33 -2.58 6.15 -24.40
N HIS A 34 -2.85 5.54 -23.23
CA HIS A 34 -3.78 4.43 -23.09
C HIS A 34 -5.21 4.94 -22.97
N VAL A 35 -6.17 4.11 -23.34
CA VAL A 35 -7.61 4.46 -23.29
C VAL A 35 -8.15 4.57 -21.86
N VAL A 36 -7.42 4.03 -20.89
CA VAL A 36 -7.75 4.06 -19.46
C VAL A 36 -6.56 4.59 -18.68
N ALA A 37 -6.80 5.53 -17.77
CA ALA A 37 -5.79 6.00 -16.83
C ALA A 37 -5.59 4.99 -15.68
N GLY A 38 -4.45 5.08 -14.99
CA GLY A 38 -4.09 4.21 -13.85
C GLY A 38 -2.74 3.52 -14.02
N GLY A 39 -2.23 3.42 -15.23
CA GLY A 39 -0.96 2.74 -15.50
C GLY A 39 -1.02 1.26 -15.14
N GLU A 40 -0.09 0.78 -14.31
CA GLU A 40 -0.08 -0.62 -13.85
C GLU A 40 -1.24 -0.98 -12.90
N CYS A 41 -1.92 0.02 -12.34
CA CYS A 41 -3.07 -0.17 -11.44
C CYS A 41 -4.41 -0.21 -12.21
N THR A 42 -4.37 -0.35 -13.54
CA THR A 42 -5.58 -0.56 -14.33
C THR A 42 -6.04 -2.01 -14.25
N GLY A 43 -7.36 -2.17 -14.09
CA GLY A 43 -8.03 -3.45 -14.26
C GLY A 43 -8.70 -3.56 -15.64
N TRP A 44 -9.17 -4.74 -15.97
CA TRP A 44 -9.95 -4.99 -17.19
C TRP A 44 -11.00 -6.06 -16.98
N ASP A 45 -12.05 -6.01 -17.79
CA ASP A 45 -13.11 -7.00 -17.74
C ASP A 45 -12.87 -8.15 -18.72
N ARG A 46 -13.01 -9.38 -18.25
CA ARG A 46 -12.94 -10.58 -19.08
C ARG A 46 -13.96 -11.61 -18.62
N ARG A 47 -14.84 -12.00 -19.52
CA ARG A 47 -15.87 -13.02 -19.28
C ARG A 47 -16.73 -12.76 -18.02
N GLY A 48 -17.10 -11.51 -17.79
CA GLY A 48 -17.91 -11.11 -16.64
C GLY A 48 -17.17 -11.00 -15.31
N CYS A 49 -15.84 -11.15 -15.33
CA CYS A 49 -15.00 -10.91 -14.16
C CYS A 49 -14.14 -9.67 -14.40
N HIS A 50 -14.06 -8.81 -13.39
CA HIS A 50 -13.06 -7.74 -13.34
C HIS A 50 -11.75 -8.30 -12.86
N ILE A 51 -10.66 -8.08 -13.62
CA ILE A 51 -9.32 -8.55 -13.31
C ILE A 51 -8.50 -7.36 -12.88
N ASP A 52 -8.04 -7.37 -11.64
CA ASP A 52 -7.03 -6.47 -11.10
C ASP A 52 -5.69 -7.23 -11.06
N ASN A 53 -4.68 -6.70 -11.71
CA ASN A 53 -3.41 -7.40 -11.87
C ASN A 53 -2.29 -6.91 -10.96
N CYS A 54 -2.43 -5.74 -10.36
CA CYS A 54 -1.32 -5.08 -9.70
C CYS A 54 -1.49 -4.99 -8.19
N ILE A 55 -2.64 -4.54 -7.71
CA ILE A 55 -2.84 -4.20 -6.30
C ILE A 55 -3.41 -5.40 -5.55
N HIS A 56 -2.58 -6.08 -4.76
CA HIS A 56 -3.01 -7.15 -3.87
C HIS A 56 -3.41 -6.65 -2.48
N TRP A 57 -2.80 -5.56 -2.03
CA TRP A 57 -3.10 -4.85 -0.77
C TRP A 57 -2.72 -3.39 -0.88
N LEU A 58 -3.36 -2.54 -0.13
CA LEU A 58 -3.05 -1.12 -0.07
C LEU A 58 -2.30 -0.81 1.22
N THR A 59 -0.99 -0.55 1.10
CA THR A 59 -0.17 -0.10 2.23
C THR A 59 -0.65 1.29 2.70
N GLY A 60 -0.78 1.46 4.02
CA GLY A 60 -1.25 2.72 4.59
C GLY A 60 -2.77 2.88 4.56
N SER A 61 -3.53 1.80 4.39
CA SER A 61 -5.00 1.83 4.48
C SER A 61 -5.54 1.99 5.90
N ARG A 62 -4.67 1.89 6.93
CA ARG A 62 -5.06 2.06 8.34
C ARG A 62 -5.51 3.50 8.60
N PRO A 63 -6.75 3.74 9.07
CA PRO A 63 -7.23 5.07 9.40
C PRO A 63 -6.33 5.77 10.43
N GLY A 64 -6.06 7.05 10.22
CA GLY A 64 -5.24 7.88 11.10
C GLY A 64 -3.73 7.78 10.88
N SER A 65 -3.25 7.01 9.90
CA SER A 65 -1.85 7.08 9.46
C SER A 65 -1.66 8.19 8.41
N ASP A 66 -0.44 8.74 8.31
CA ASP A 66 -0.12 9.78 7.32
C ASP A 66 -0.41 9.32 5.90
N LEU A 67 -0.07 8.08 5.59
CA LEU A 67 -0.29 7.52 4.27
C LEU A 67 -1.79 7.34 3.94
N HIS A 68 -2.63 7.07 4.95
CA HIS A 68 -4.08 7.03 4.79
C HIS A 68 -4.62 8.40 4.36
N GLU A 69 -4.12 9.50 4.93
CA GLU A 69 -4.53 10.85 4.55
C GLU A 69 -4.07 11.21 3.13
N VAL A 70 -2.92 10.71 2.69
CA VAL A 70 -2.48 10.84 1.29
C VAL A 70 -3.46 10.15 0.35
N TRP A 71 -3.88 8.91 0.66
CA TRP A 71 -4.85 8.17 -0.15
C TRP A 71 -6.22 8.87 -0.22
N ARG A 72 -6.67 9.43 0.89
CA ARG A 72 -7.89 10.25 0.93
C ARG A 72 -7.74 11.52 0.08
N THR A 73 -6.63 12.22 0.23
CA THR A 73 -6.35 13.46 -0.50
C THR A 73 -6.37 13.26 -2.01
N VAL A 74 -5.83 12.14 -2.49
CA VAL A 74 -5.83 11.83 -3.93
C VAL A 74 -7.12 11.11 -4.39
N GLY A 75 -8.08 10.89 -3.49
CA GLY A 75 -9.37 10.26 -3.80
C GLY A 75 -9.28 8.76 -4.11
N ALA A 76 -8.19 8.10 -3.70
CA ALA A 76 -8.04 6.65 -3.86
C ALA A 76 -8.88 5.86 -2.86
N ILE A 77 -9.15 6.44 -1.69
CA ILE A 77 -10.05 5.90 -0.67
C ILE A 77 -11.01 6.98 -0.18
N ASP A 78 -12.21 6.59 0.19
CA ASP A 78 -13.26 7.45 0.74
C ASP A 78 -14.01 6.73 1.87
N GLU A 79 -15.09 7.36 2.38
CA GLU A 79 -15.93 6.79 3.44
C GLU A 79 -16.70 5.55 3.00
N GLY A 80 -16.90 5.36 1.69
CA GLY A 80 -17.57 4.20 1.10
C GLY A 80 -16.63 3.04 0.76
N THR A 81 -15.33 3.23 0.91
CA THR A 81 -14.34 2.21 0.57
C THR A 81 -14.43 1.02 1.52
N ALA A 82 -14.83 -0.13 0.98
CA ALA A 82 -14.93 -1.37 1.72
C ALA A 82 -13.61 -2.14 1.68
N TYR A 83 -13.18 -2.60 2.85
CA TYR A 83 -12.01 -3.49 2.98
C TYR A 83 -12.51 -4.92 3.13
N ALA A 84 -11.90 -5.87 2.40
CA ALA A 84 -12.23 -7.27 2.55
C ALA A 84 -11.83 -7.74 3.96
N PRO A 85 -12.76 -8.29 4.74
CA PRO A 85 -12.47 -8.82 6.07
C PRO A 85 -11.79 -10.19 5.93
N ASP A 86 -10.50 -10.22 5.62
CA ASP A 86 -9.72 -11.45 5.64
C ASP A 86 -8.89 -11.47 6.92
N ASP A 87 -8.94 -12.56 7.67
CA ASP A 87 -8.15 -12.78 8.88
C ASP A 87 -6.73 -13.28 8.58
N LYS A 88 -6.47 -13.67 7.32
CA LYS A 88 -5.17 -14.15 6.83
C LYS A 88 -4.56 -13.18 5.82
N PHE A 89 -3.26 -13.02 5.92
CA PHE A 89 -2.47 -12.26 4.97
C PHE A 89 -2.21 -13.07 3.69
N PHE A 90 -1.68 -14.29 3.83
CA PHE A 90 -1.58 -15.24 2.72
C PHE A 90 -1.31 -16.66 3.22
N THR A 91 -1.45 -17.64 2.32
CA THR A 91 -1.10 -19.04 2.57
C THR A 91 -0.15 -19.54 1.49
N ALA A 92 1.05 -19.97 1.91
CA ALA A 92 1.97 -20.70 1.06
C ALA A 92 1.64 -22.21 1.08
N ARG A 93 1.81 -22.88 -0.05
CA ARG A 93 1.62 -24.33 -0.17
C ARG A 93 2.82 -24.96 -0.87
N LEU A 94 3.28 -26.10 -0.32
CA LEU A 94 4.30 -26.92 -0.94
C LEU A 94 3.87 -28.40 -0.81
N GLY A 95 3.38 -28.98 -1.90
CA GLY A 95 2.74 -30.29 -1.84
C GLY A 95 1.51 -30.26 -0.93
N ASP A 96 1.48 -31.11 0.08
CA ASP A 96 0.41 -31.19 1.07
C ASP A 96 0.61 -30.26 2.28
N GLU A 97 1.80 -29.69 2.41
CA GLU A 97 2.10 -28.76 3.49
C GLU A 97 1.52 -27.37 3.22
N ARG A 98 1.14 -26.69 4.30
CA ARG A 98 0.61 -25.33 4.28
C ARG A 98 1.23 -24.51 5.40
N ALA A 99 1.68 -23.30 5.06
CA ALA A 99 2.06 -22.27 6.01
C ALA A 99 1.14 -21.06 5.82
N THR A 100 0.34 -20.74 6.83
CA THR A 100 -0.58 -19.60 6.77
C THR A 100 -0.05 -18.47 7.65
N PHE A 101 0.01 -17.29 7.09
CA PHE A 101 0.35 -16.04 7.76
C PHE A 101 -0.94 -15.30 8.06
N TRP A 102 -1.29 -15.23 9.34
CA TRP A 102 -2.47 -14.56 9.84
C TRP A 102 -2.15 -13.11 10.22
N HIS A 103 -3.16 -12.24 10.23
CA HIS A 103 -3.02 -10.92 10.84
C HIS A 103 -2.80 -11.01 12.35
N ASP A 104 -3.33 -12.06 12.99
CA ASP A 104 -2.97 -12.46 14.35
C ASP A 104 -1.58 -13.10 14.36
N LEU A 105 -0.61 -12.33 14.84
CA LEU A 105 0.78 -12.77 14.91
C LEU A 105 1.02 -13.91 15.91
N ASP A 106 0.22 -14.02 16.99
CA ASP A 106 0.32 -15.13 17.93
C ASP A 106 -0.16 -16.44 17.30
N ARG A 107 -1.19 -16.35 16.48
CA ARG A 107 -1.67 -17.49 15.69
C ARG A 107 -0.64 -17.92 14.65
N THR A 108 -0.06 -16.96 13.92
CA THR A 108 1.00 -17.20 12.94
C THR A 108 2.18 -17.90 13.60
N GLU A 109 2.66 -17.40 14.75
CA GLU A 109 3.78 -18.01 15.48
C GLU A 109 3.47 -19.46 15.85
N ARG A 110 2.33 -19.71 16.48
CA ARG A 110 1.94 -21.06 16.91
C ARG A 110 1.88 -22.05 15.75
N GLU A 111 1.26 -21.66 14.64
CA GLU A 111 1.10 -22.55 13.47
C GLU A 111 2.44 -22.82 12.78
N LEU A 112 3.30 -21.80 12.61
CA LEU A 112 4.62 -21.97 11.99
C LEU A 112 5.57 -22.81 12.86
N VAL A 113 5.57 -22.60 14.19
CA VAL A 113 6.36 -23.41 15.12
C VAL A 113 5.87 -24.87 15.13
N ALA A 114 4.56 -25.10 15.04
CA ALA A 114 4.00 -26.45 14.94
C ALA A 114 4.38 -27.13 13.62
N LEU A 115 4.47 -26.37 12.52
CA LEU A 115 4.89 -26.88 11.22
C LEU A 115 6.38 -27.26 11.20
N SER A 116 7.24 -26.44 11.79
CA SER A 116 8.68 -26.70 11.91
C SER A 116 9.20 -26.37 13.32
N PRO A 117 9.14 -27.33 14.25
CA PRO A 117 9.67 -27.13 15.61
C PRO A 117 11.17 -26.85 15.66
N ALA A 118 11.91 -27.34 14.65
CA ALA A 118 13.36 -27.10 14.55
C ALA A 118 13.70 -25.62 14.32
N ASP A 119 12.79 -24.86 13.67
CA ASP A 119 12.96 -23.45 13.34
C ASP A 119 12.26 -22.51 14.33
N ALA A 120 11.81 -23.01 15.48
CA ALA A 120 10.98 -22.26 16.43
C ALA A 120 11.59 -20.92 16.84
N ASP A 121 12.91 -20.87 17.06
CA ASP A 121 13.60 -19.65 17.49
C ASP A 121 13.67 -18.61 16.35
N GLU A 122 13.84 -19.07 15.12
CA GLU A 122 13.80 -18.20 13.93
C GLU A 122 12.41 -17.63 13.72
N VAL A 123 11.37 -18.44 13.86
CA VAL A 123 9.97 -18.01 13.77
C VAL A 123 9.67 -16.94 14.82
N ARG A 124 10.04 -17.15 16.08
CA ARG A 124 9.85 -16.18 17.15
C ARG A 124 10.59 -14.87 16.88
N ARG A 125 11.83 -14.97 16.37
CA ARG A 125 12.60 -13.79 15.96
C ARG A 125 11.94 -13.02 14.83
N LEU A 126 11.42 -13.70 13.81
CA LEU A 126 10.64 -13.09 12.74
C LEU A 126 9.41 -12.34 13.30
N ILE A 127 8.61 -13.02 14.12
CA ILE A 127 7.40 -12.43 14.70
C ILE A 127 7.72 -11.19 15.54
N LYS A 128 8.81 -11.23 16.33
CA LYS A 128 9.29 -10.06 17.07
C LYS A 128 9.60 -8.88 16.15
N HIS A 129 10.27 -9.11 15.03
CA HIS A 129 10.59 -8.06 14.06
C HIS A 129 9.34 -7.53 13.37
N VAL A 130 8.38 -8.39 13.03
CA VAL A 130 7.10 -7.97 12.45
C VAL A 130 6.33 -7.09 13.43
N ARG A 131 6.27 -7.44 14.72
CA ARG A 131 5.63 -6.59 15.76
C ARG A 131 6.30 -5.22 15.84
N TYR A 132 7.63 -5.18 15.80
CA TYR A 132 8.36 -3.91 15.78
C TYR A 132 8.01 -3.09 14.53
N ALA A 133 8.02 -3.71 13.36
CA ALA A 133 7.68 -3.03 12.11
C ALA A 133 6.25 -2.49 12.08
N GLN A 134 5.30 -3.16 12.75
CA GLN A 134 3.91 -2.68 12.88
C GLN A 134 3.79 -1.38 13.71
N CYS A 135 4.78 -1.06 14.54
CA CYS A 135 4.83 0.17 15.31
C CYS A 135 5.45 1.33 14.51
N CYS A 136 6.09 1.03 13.38
CA CYS A 136 6.69 2.06 12.53
C CYS A 136 5.64 2.63 11.58
N ASP A 137 5.45 3.94 11.59
CA ASP A 137 4.65 4.62 10.58
C ASP A 137 5.52 4.99 9.38
N ILE A 138 4.94 4.87 8.18
CA ILE A 138 5.57 5.37 6.97
C ILE A 138 5.27 6.86 6.90
N PRO A 139 6.27 7.74 7.08
CA PRO A 139 6.02 9.18 7.04
C PRO A 139 5.66 9.59 5.61
N ALA A 140 4.55 10.27 5.47
CA ALA A 140 4.07 10.78 4.19
C ALA A 140 3.86 12.30 4.18
N GLU A 141 4.13 12.98 5.30
CA GLU A 141 3.97 14.43 5.41
C GLU A 141 4.95 15.19 4.52
N LYS A 142 6.14 14.60 4.26
CA LYS A 142 7.23 15.28 3.59
C LYS A 142 7.95 14.35 2.62
N PRO A 143 8.19 14.79 1.36
CA PRO A 143 8.98 14.00 0.42
C PRO A 143 10.38 13.70 0.96
N MET A 144 10.91 12.50 0.71
CA MET A 144 12.21 12.06 1.26
C MET A 144 13.39 12.95 0.87
N ASP A 145 13.36 13.53 -0.33
CA ASP A 145 14.39 14.48 -0.82
C ASP A 145 14.32 15.84 -0.13
N MET A 146 13.22 16.14 0.57
CA MET A 146 13.06 17.35 1.38
C MET A 146 13.25 17.11 2.87
N MET A 147 13.54 15.86 3.30
CA MET A 147 13.76 15.51 4.70
C MET A 147 15.13 15.97 5.17
N GLY A 148 15.17 16.61 6.36
CA GLY A 148 16.40 16.96 7.06
C GLY A 148 16.81 15.89 8.09
N PRO A 149 17.99 16.03 8.74
CA PRO A 149 18.47 15.06 9.72
C PRO A 149 17.49 14.76 10.87
N LEU A 150 16.71 15.77 11.29
CA LEU A 150 15.71 15.62 12.36
C LEU A 150 14.47 14.80 11.89
N ASP A 151 14.15 14.86 10.60
CA ASP A 151 13.06 14.05 10.05
C ASP A 151 13.46 12.56 10.05
N TYR A 152 14.72 12.26 9.71
CA TYR A 152 15.24 10.89 9.75
C TYR A 152 15.33 10.30 11.16
N LEU A 153 15.55 11.12 12.19
CA LEU A 153 15.55 10.64 13.58
C LEU A 153 14.16 10.21 14.07
N LYS A 154 13.10 10.64 13.42
CA LYS A 154 11.73 10.21 13.72
C LYS A 154 11.36 8.86 13.07
N LEU A 155 12.18 8.38 12.12
CA LEU A 155 11.96 7.14 11.39
C LEU A 155 12.52 5.89 12.09
N GLY A 156 13.34 6.05 13.10
CA GLY A 156 14.01 4.99 13.86
C GLY A 156 13.64 4.98 15.31
#